data_faaaab6962dc8c769e976664f7a2c291
#
_entry.id   faaaab6962dc8c769e976664f7a2c291
#
_cell.length_a   1.000
_cell.length_b   1.000
_cell.length_c   1.000
_cell.angle_alpha   90.00
_cell.angle_beta   90.00
_cell.angle_gamma   90.00
#
_symmetry.space_group_name_H-M   'P 1'
#
loop_
_entity.id
_entity.type
_entity.pdbx_description
1 polymer ?
#
loop_
_entity_poly.entity_id
_entity_poly.type
_entity_poly.pdbx_seq_one_letter_code
_entity_poly.pdbx_strand_id
1 'polypeptide(L)'
;MARPKRPQQYYDQIKDKFREERDLRLDYRPPGTDQFTSEFSGDLAKYAVDPYAKDVPSREPISDEVEVLFIGGGFSALLTSARLREGGIESIRIVERGSDVGGTWYWNRYPGAACDVVSYDYLPLLDELDYVPVNHYSRGPEIFSHCQAIAHKYNLYDLAVFNTTVTETRWEKSDQLWHVKTDQGDVMRAQFVICANGTLAKPKLSAIAGMEDFAGHSFHTSRWDYDYTGQNLEHLKDKVVGIIGTGASAVQIVPELAKVAKKVFVFQRTPSSIDVRDDWPTDPNWARKLEPGWQNKRRSKVLAAVENSLEKRAAKGASSPKEKLKKQENANIDYMMRIHKRIDEIVDDPGTADSLKPWYMFMCKRPCFHNEYLPSFNLPNVHLVDTHGQGITKISPKGPVFEGKEYELDLLIYATGFEVQQTGIYNDIVGADGVNLQDKYADGIRTLLGIHTAGFPNLFIMGGYQASFQFNLTEMLQTQGDHIAACIDYVLANDYHTLDVCDEAEEWWVQKVIEHRGKTSRSEECTPGYYNFEGNEQRRQDGNYNGGFRQYFEHQGLVREKMQKNFNLASRKN
;
A
#
# COMPACT_ATOMS: atom_id res chain seq x y z
N MET A 1 17.89 -12.96 29.44
CA MET A 1 18.45 -12.00 30.44
C MET A 1 17.65 -10.70 30.34
N ALA A 2 17.21 -10.13 31.47
CA ALA A 2 16.56 -8.84 31.51
C ALA A 2 17.56 -7.76 31.06
N ARG A 3 17.21 -6.93 30.09
CA ARG A 3 18.06 -5.82 29.65
C ARG A 3 18.27 -4.85 30.81
N PRO A 4 19.50 -4.31 31.01
CA PRO A 4 19.72 -3.29 32.03
C PRO A 4 18.82 -2.09 31.76
N LYS A 5 18.10 -1.59 32.77
CA LYS A 5 17.29 -0.38 32.67
C LYS A 5 18.24 0.80 32.44
N ARG A 6 18.16 1.40 31.27
CA ARG A 6 18.88 2.63 30.96
C ARG A 6 18.28 3.82 31.72
N PRO A 7 19.08 4.82 32.12
CA PRO A 7 18.56 6.01 32.78
C PRO A 7 17.66 6.81 31.85
N GLN A 8 16.68 7.53 32.38
CA GLN A 8 15.73 8.32 31.57
C GLN A 8 16.44 9.36 30.70
N GLN A 9 17.48 9.99 31.20
CA GLN A 9 18.30 10.96 30.47
C GLN A 9 18.81 10.42 29.12
N TYR A 10 19.14 9.13 29.04
CA TYR A 10 19.53 8.48 27.78
C TYR A 10 18.41 8.54 26.73
N TYR A 11 17.18 8.20 27.14
CA TYR A 11 16.03 8.21 26.22
C TYR A 11 15.69 9.64 25.78
N ASP A 12 15.82 10.61 26.67
CA ASP A 12 15.54 12.02 26.36
C ASP A 12 16.56 12.55 25.36
N GLN A 13 17.85 12.25 25.49
CA GLN A 13 18.89 12.60 24.53
C GLN A 13 18.64 12.02 23.12
N ILE A 14 18.19 10.76 23.04
CA ILE A 14 17.87 10.14 21.75
C ILE A 14 16.65 10.81 21.12
N LYS A 15 15.62 11.16 21.91
CA LYS A 15 14.46 11.91 21.41
C LYS A 15 14.85 13.28 20.85
N ASP A 16 15.72 13.99 21.54
CA ASP A 16 16.22 15.29 21.09
C ASP A 16 16.94 15.13 19.74
N LYS A 17 17.76 14.09 19.58
CA LYS A 17 18.39 13.78 18.28
C LYS A 17 17.36 13.44 17.18
N PHE A 18 16.27 12.71 17.49
CA PHE A 18 15.21 12.44 16.54
C PHE A 18 14.53 13.75 16.07
N ARG A 19 14.34 14.73 16.99
CA ARG A 19 13.76 16.04 16.68
C ARG A 19 14.70 16.87 15.82
N GLU A 20 15.99 16.95 16.17
CA GLU A 20 16.99 17.63 15.35
C GLU A 20 16.98 17.13 13.90
N GLU A 21 16.98 15.81 13.70
CA GLU A 21 16.96 15.19 12.38
C GLU A 21 15.65 15.43 11.62
N ARG A 22 14.53 15.46 12.34
CA ARG A 22 13.22 15.84 11.77
C ARG A 22 13.25 17.30 11.32
N ASP A 23 13.66 18.19 12.21
CA ASP A 23 13.62 19.64 11.99
C ASP A 23 14.53 20.03 10.83
N LEU A 24 15.72 19.45 10.73
CA LEU A 24 16.62 19.62 9.59
C LEU A 24 15.93 19.28 8.24
N ARG A 25 15.14 18.21 8.20
CA ARG A 25 14.42 17.81 6.98
C ARG A 25 13.23 18.71 6.68
N LEU A 26 12.58 19.25 7.72
CA LEU A 26 11.51 20.24 7.58
C LEU A 26 12.02 21.58 7.09
N ASP A 27 13.22 22.00 7.50
CA ASP A 27 13.87 23.23 7.02
C ASP A 27 14.14 23.16 5.51
N TYR A 28 14.60 22.02 5.01
CA TYR A 28 14.80 21.83 3.57
C TYR A 28 13.48 21.72 2.79
N ARG A 29 12.45 21.13 3.38
CA ARG A 29 11.17 20.86 2.73
C ARG A 29 10.02 21.01 3.73
N PRO A 30 9.56 22.26 3.92
CA PRO A 30 8.39 22.52 4.77
C PRO A 30 7.15 21.75 4.30
N PRO A 31 6.23 21.42 5.21
CA PRO A 31 4.94 20.85 4.83
C PRO A 31 4.22 21.71 3.80
N GLY A 32 3.54 21.09 2.84
CA GLY A 32 2.81 21.79 1.78
C GLY A 32 3.66 22.25 0.59
N THR A 33 4.98 21.99 0.58
CA THR A 33 5.78 22.17 -0.64
C THR A 33 5.59 21.00 -1.59
N ASP A 34 5.55 21.27 -2.91
CA ASP A 34 5.47 20.26 -3.96
C ASP A 34 6.77 19.45 -4.01
N GLN A 35 6.81 18.39 -3.20
CA GLN A 35 7.96 17.50 -3.12
C GLN A 35 7.93 16.40 -4.18
N PHE A 36 6.74 16.13 -4.73
CA PHE A 36 6.50 15.05 -5.66
C PHE A 36 5.57 15.49 -6.77
N THR A 37 5.71 14.85 -7.93
CA THR A 37 4.73 14.90 -9.01
C THR A 37 4.18 13.51 -9.27
N SER A 38 2.89 13.43 -9.49
CA SER A 38 2.17 12.22 -9.89
C SER A 38 1.32 12.47 -11.12
N GLU A 39 1.39 13.68 -11.68
CA GLU A 39 0.80 14.03 -12.96
C GLU A 39 1.87 13.90 -14.04
N PHE A 40 1.68 12.94 -14.94
CA PHE A 40 2.64 12.58 -15.96
C PHE A 40 2.13 13.05 -17.32
N SER A 41 2.60 14.21 -17.77
CA SER A 41 2.33 14.78 -19.08
C SER A 41 3.63 15.12 -19.79
N GLY A 42 3.60 15.35 -21.10
CA GLY A 42 4.79 15.64 -21.89
C GLY A 42 5.85 14.54 -21.76
N ASP A 43 7.08 14.89 -21.49
CA ASP A 43 8.21 13.96 -21.38
C ASP A 43 8.12 13.02 -20.16
N LEU A 44 7.29 13.36 -19.18
CA LEU A 44 7.03 12.51 -18.02
C LEU A 44 5.97 11.43 -18.26
N ALA A 45 5.23 11.51 -19.38
CA ALA A 45 4.18 10.52 -19.72
C ALA A 45 4.72 9.07 -19.75
N LYS A 46 5.99 8.87 -20.07
CA LYS A 46 6.65 7.56 -20.07
C LYS A 46 6.55 6.81 -18.72
N TYR A 47 6.44 7.54 -17.60
CA TYR A 47 6.31 6.92 -16.27
C TYR A 47 4.89 6.43 -15.96
N ALA A 48 3.89 6.81 -16.75
CA ALA A 48 2.53 6.30 -16.66
C ALA A 48 2.32 5.04 -17.50
N VAL A 49 3.10 4.86 -18.57
CA VAL A 49 2.96 3.74 -19.51
C VAL A 49 3.19 2.40 -18.81
N ASP A 50 2.40 1.40 -19.20
CA ASP A 50 2.59 0.03 -18.78
C ASP A 50 3.68 -0.65 -19.63
N PRO A 51 4.85 -0.95 -19.08
CA PRO A 51 5.93 -1.59 -19.83
C PRO A 51 5.68 -3.07 -20.10
N TYR A 52 4.64 -3.65 -19.48
CA TYR A 52 4.29 -5.07 -19.62
C TYR A 52 3.17 -5.29 -20.63
N ALA A 53 2.50 -4.22 -21.07
CA ALA A 53 1.47 -4.24 -22.09
C ALA A 53 2.13 -4.30 -23.48
N LYS A 54 2.31 -5.51 -24.02
CA LYS A 54 2.82 -5.68 -25.39
C LYS A 54 1.68 -6.09 -26.30
N ASP A 55 1.64 -5.49 -27.49
CA ASP A 55 0.69 -5.84 -28.57
C ASP A 55 -0.79 -5.86 -28.11
N VAL A 56 -1.21 -4.82 -27.37
CA VAL A 56 -2.61 -4.68 -26.93
C VAL A 56 -3.50 -4.54 -28.16
N PRO A 57 -4.38 -5.53 -28.46
CA PRO A 57 -5.26 -5.42 -29.62
C PRO A 57 -6.30 -4.31 -29.38
N SER A 58 -6.59 -3.54 -30.44
CA SER A 58 -7.75 -2.66 -30.43
C SER A 58 -9.03 -3.50 -30.33
N ARG A 59 -9.99 -3.04 -29.57
CA ARG A 59 -11.31 -3.66 -29.43
C ARG A 59 -12.42 -2.64 -29.64
N GLU A 60 -13.59 -3.11 -29.98
CA GLU A 60 -14.78 -2.27 -29.99
C GLU A 60 -15.16 -1.86 -28.55
N PRO A 61 -15.71 -0.65 -28.38
CA PRO A 61 -16.25 -0.22 -27.09
C PRO A 61 -17.32 -1.18 -26.56
N ILE A 62 -17.26 -1.46 -25.26
CA ILE A 62 -18.22 -2.32 -24.57
C ILE A 62 -19.39 -1.46 -24.09
N SER A 63 -20.62 -1.93 -24.35
CA SER A 63 -21.85 -1.38 -23.81
C SER A 63 -22.67 -2.52 -23.25
N ASP A 64 -22.52 -2.76 -21.95
CA ASP A 64 -23.22 -3.85 -21.23
C ASP A 64 -23.82 -3.36 -19.90
N GLU A 65 -24.61 -4.24 -19.30
CA GLU A 65 -25.16 -4.06 -17.96
C GLU A 65 -24.84 -5.29 -17.12
N VAL A 66 -24.28 -5.07 -15.95
CA VAL A 66 -23.89 -6.14 -15.02
C VAL A 66 -24.43 -5.87 -13.61
N GLU A 67 -24.52 -6.92 -12.78
CA GLU A 67 -24.90 -6.72 -11.38
C GLU A 67 -23.78 -6.02 -10.61
N VAL A 68 -22.51 -6.45 -10.77
CA VAL A 68 -21.36 -5.92 -10.01
C VAL A 68 -20.22 -5.52 -10.94
N LEU A 69 -19.74 -4.29 -10.82
CA LEU A 69 -18.56 -3.81 -11.53
C LEU A 69 -17.45 -3.45 -10.53
N PHE A 70 -16.26 -3.98 -10.77
CA PHE A 70 -15.05 -3.65 -10.04
C PHE A 70 -14.17 -2.67 -10.80
N ILE A 71 -13.66 -1.67 -10.09
CA ILE A 71 -12.64 -0.75 -10.60
C ILE A 71 -11.30 -1.19 -10.02
N GLY A 72 -10.50 -1.90 -10.82
CA GLY A 72 -9.23 -2.51 -10.45
C GLY A 72 -9.29 -4.02 -10.28
N GLY A 73 -8.22 -4.72 -10.67
CA GLY A 73 -8.07 -6.19 -10.70
C GLY A 73 -7.06 -6.76 -9.70
N GLY A 74 -6.79 -6.04 -8.58
CA GLY A 74 -5.92 -6.50 -7.51
C GLY A 74 -6.59 -7.44 -6.51
N PHE A 75 -5.94 -7.75 -5.39
CA PHE A 75 -6.48 -8.63 -4.34
C PHE A 75 -7.88 -8.22 -3.87
N SER A 76 -8.19 -6.92 -3.80
CA SER A 76 -9.54 -6.46 -3.43
C SER A 76 -10.62 -7.05 -4.34
N ALA A 77 -10.44 -6.92 -5.65
CA ALA A 77 -11.37 -7.46 -6.64
C ALA A 77 -11.37 -8.99 -6.64
N LEU A 78 -10.19 -9.62 -6.65
CA LEU A 78 -10.06 -11.08 -6.68
C LEU A 78 -10.76 -11.76 -5.50
N LEU A 79 -10.57 -11.24 -4.29
CA LEU A 79 -11.16 -11.81 -3.07
C LEU A 79 -12.68 -11.61 -3.01
N THR A 80 -13.14 -10.39 -3.33
CA THR A 80 -14.57 -10.09 -3.30
C THR A 80 -15.30 -10.83 -4.42
N SER A 81 -14.74 -10.87 -5.63
CA SER A 81 -15.30 -11.65 -6.74
C SER A 81 -15.39 -13.14 -6.42
N ALA A 82 -14.38 -13.71 -5.74
CA ALA A 82 -14.41 -15.09 -5.30
C ALA A 82 -15.64 -15.35 -4.39
N ARG A 83 -15.89 -14.47 -3.41
CA ARG A 83 -17.06 -14.60 -2.50
C ARG A 83 -18.39 -14.42 -3.24
N LEU A 84 -18.47 -13.47 -4.16
CA LEU A 84 -19.68 -13.27 -4.99
C LEU A 84 -19.96 -14.49 -5.87
N ARG A 85 -18.93 -15.07 -6.50
CA ARG A 85 -19.05 -16.30 -7.30
C ARG A 85 -19.49 -17.49 -6.45
N GLU A 86 -18.96 -17.65 -5.25
CA GLU A 86 -19.40 -18.67 -4.28
C GLU A 86 -20.87 -18.47 -3.85
N GLY A 87 -21.33 -17.21 -3.77
CA GLY A 87 -22.73 -16.84 -3.53
C GLY A 87 -23.65 -16.98 -4.75
N GLY A 88 -23.14 -17.38 -5.92
CA GLY A 88 -23.93 -17.58 -7.14
C GLY A 88 -24.12 -16.31 -8.01
N ILE A 89 -23.44 -15.21 -7.70
CA ILE A 89 -23.45 -14.00 -8.53
C ILE A 89 -22.49 -14.20 -9.71
N GLU A 90 -23.04 -14.21 -10.91
CA GLU A 90 -22.27 -14.47 -12.14
C GLU A 90 -22.05 -13.22 -12.99
N SER A 91 -22.96 -12.24 -12.91
CA SER A 91 -22.92 -11.01 -13.69
C SER A 91 -21.94 -10.01 -13.08
N ILE A 92 -20.66 -10.22 -13.34
CA ILE A 92 -19.54 -9.44 -12.81
C ILE A 92 -18.72 -8.85 -13.96
N ARG A 93 -18.23 -7.62 -13.80
CA ARG A 93 -17.23 -6.98 -14.67
C ARG A 93 -16.07 -6.46 -13.83
N ILE A 94 -14.83 -6.79 -14.23
CA ILE A 94 -13.60 -6.23 -13.64
C ILE A 94 -12.95 -5.35 -14.69
N VAL A 95 -12.75 -4.06 -14.39
CA VAL A 95 -12.05 -3.11 -15.27
C VAL A 95 -10.67 -2.87 -14.66
N GLU A 96 -9.61 -3.32 -15.37
CA GLU A 96 -8.23 -3.23 -14.90
C GLU A 96 -7.37 -2.44 -15.90
N ARG A 97 -6.62 -1.47 -15.38
CA ARG A 97 -5.70 -0.65 -16.17
C ARG A 97 -4.49 -1.42 -16.69
N GLY A 98 -4.01 -2.41 -15.94
CA GLY A 98 -2.91 -3.28 -16.34
C GLY A 98 -3.35 -4.32 -17.37
N SER A 99 -2.39 -5.02 -17.94
CA SER A 99 -2.63 -6.11 -18.89
C SER A 99 -3.01 -7.44 -18.23
N ASP A 100 -3.01 -7.50 -16.90
CA ASP A 100 -3.34 -8.70 -16.13
C ASP A 100 -3.85 -8.33 -14.73
N VAL A 101 -4.43 -9.30 -14.04
CA VAL A 101 -4.79 -9.21 -12.63
C VAL A 101 -3.54 -9.06 -11.75
N GLY A 102 -3.75 -8.76 -10.45
CA GLY A 102 -2.66 -8.76 -9.46
C GLY A 102 -2.36 -7.41 -8.84
N GLY A 103 -2.80 -6.30 -9.45
CA GLY A 103 -2.66 -4.95 -8.89
C GLY A 103 -1.22 -4.64 -8.46
N THR A 104 -0.97 -4.48 -7.16
CA THR A 104 0.38 -4.19 -6.64
C THR A 104 1.44 -5.16 -7.16
N TRP A 105 1.13 -6.45 -7.32
CA TRP A 105 2.07 -7.48 -7.76
C TRP A 105 2.20 -7.58 -9.28
N TYR A 106 1.23 -7.08 -9.99
CA TYR A 106 1.34 -6.82 -11.42
C TYR A 106 2.32 -5.66 -11.71
N TRP A 107 2.18 -4.55 -10.98
CA TRP A 107 2.98 -3.35 -11.22
C TRP A 107 4.40 -3.41 -10.62
N ASN A 108 4.59 -4.08 -9.47
CA ASN A 108 5.86 -4.12 -8.76
C ASN A 108 6.62 -5.40 -9.05
N ARG A 109 7.11 -5.51 -10.29
CA ARG A 109 7.89 -6.67 -10.78
C ARG A 109 9.41 -6.46 -10.71
N TYR A 110 9.87 -5.42 -10.04
CA TYR A 110 11.30 -5.15 -9.93
C TYR A 110 12.06 -6.32 -9.28
N PRO A 111 13.35 -6.50 -9.62
CA PRO A 111 14.19 -7.58 -9.06
C PRO A 111 14.25 -7.53 -7.54
N GLY A 112 14.15 -8.68 -6.89
CA GLY A 112 14.14 -8.78 -5.43
C GLY A 112 12.79 -8.48 -4.77
N ALA A 113 11.74 -8.11 -5.52
CA ALA A 113 10.41 -7.85 -4.98
C ALA A 113 9.89 -9.03 -4.15
N ALA A 114 9.45 -8.73 -2.93
CA ALA A 114 8.96 -9.75 -2.00
C ALA A 114 8.06 -9.12 -0.93
N CYS A 115 7.21 -9.94 -0.31
CA CYS A 115 6.40 -9.51 0.83
C CYS A 115 7.17 -9.57 2.15
N ASP A 116 6.86 -8.67 3.09
CA ASP A 116 7.41 -8.62 4.45
C ASP A 116 6.50 -9.33 5.47
N VAL A 117 5.35 -9.82 5.03
CA VAL A 117 4.43 -10.61 5.84
C VAL A 117 4.63 -12.07 5.52
N VAL A 118 4.54 -12.93 6.53
CA VAL A 118 4.67 -14.39 6.37
C VAL A 118 3.70 -14.90 5.32
N SER A 119 4.20 -15.67 4.36
CA SER A 119 3.46 -16.12 3.17
C SER A 119 2.13 -16.80 3.50
N TYR A 120 2.14 -17.66 4.53
CA TYR A 120 0.96 -18.42 4.96
C TYR A 120 -0.17 -17.57 5.54
N ASP A 121 0.13 -16.32 5.88
CA ASP A 121 -0.82 -15.33 6.38
C ASP A 121 -1.12 -14.27 5.31
N TYR A 122 -0.15 -13.96 4.43
CA TYR A 122 -0.30 -12.93 3.39
C TYR A 122 -1.04 -13.41 2.16
N LEU A 123 -0.71 -14.60 1.62
CA LEU A 123 -1.41 -15.15 0.47
C LEU A 123 -2.80 -15.66 0.89
N PRO A 124 -3.87 -15.10 0.33
CA PRO A 124 -5.23 -15.50 0.69
C PRO A 124 -5.65 -16.75 -0.07
N LEU A 125 -6.69 -17.44 0.41
CA LEU A 125 -7.33 -18.56 -0.27
C LEU A 125 -6.37 -19.74 -0.55
N LEU A 126 -5.40 -19.99 0.34
CA LEU A 126 -4.44 -21.09 0.18
C LEU A 126 -5.11 -22.48 0.28
N ASP A 127 -6.09 -22.62 1.19
CA ASP A 127 -6.88 -23.85 1.31
C ASP A 127 -7.71 -24.10 0.03
N GLU A 128 -8.35 -23.04 -0.45
CA GLU A 128 -9.22 -23.12 -1.63
C GLU A 128 -8.44 -23.46 -2.91
N LEU A 129 -7.18 -23.01 -2.99
CA LEU A 129 -6.29 -23.28 -4.13
C LEU A 129 -5.47 -24.55 -3.98
N ASP A 130 -5.55 -25.23 -2.83
CA ASP A 130 -4.67 -26.36 -2.49
C ASP A 130 -3.19 -26.02 -2.71
N TYR A 131 -2.79 -24.82 -2.25
CA TYR A 131 -1.46 -24.29 -2.45
C TYR A 131 -0.74 -24.01 -1.13
N VAL A 132 0.53 -24.36 -1.08
CA VAL A 132 1.42 -24.03 0.05
C VAL A 132 2.61 -23.23 -0.48
N PRO A 133 2.84 -22.01 0.02
CA PRO A 133 3.93 -21.16 -0.43
C PRO A 133 5.31 -21.80 -0.30
N VAL A 134 6.20 -21.51 -1.25
CA VAL A 134 7.54 -22.11 -1.32
C VAL A 134 8.45 -21.67 -0.18
N ASN A 135 8.33 -20.42 0.25
CA ASN A 135 9.15 -19.83 1.30
C ASN A 135 8.31 -19.18 2.39
N HIS A 136 8.94 -18.97 3.55
CA HIS A 136 8.37 -18.23 4.67
C HIS A 136 7.93 -16.80 4.27
N TYR A 137 8.67 -16.17 3.33
CA TYR A 137 8.27 -14.90 2.70
C TYR A 137 8.26 -15.06 1.18
N SER A 138 7.09 -14.96 0.57
CA SER A 138 6.91 -15.12 -0.87
C SER A 138 7.54 -13.98 -1.66
N ARG A 139 8.13 -14.35 -2.79
CA ARG A 139 8.68 -13.43 -3.77
C ARG A 139 7.57 -12.90 -4.70
N GLY A 140 7.82 -11.73 -5.30
CA GLY A 140 6.88 -11.08 -6.20
C GLY A 140 6.30 -11.99 -7.28
N PRO A 141 7.10 -12.76 -8.02
CA PRO A 141 6.59 -13.69 -9.03
C PRO A 141 5.64 -14.76 -8.49
N GLU A 142 5.91 -15.32 -7.29
CA GLU A 142 5.04 -16.29 -6.64
C GLU A 142 3.68 -15.66 -6.28
N ILE A 143 3.71 -14.44 -5.72
CA ILE A 143 2.48 -13.72 -5.33
C ILE A 143 1.67 -13.34 -6.57
N PHE A 144 2.32 -12.92 -7.65
CA PHE A 144 1.65 -12.62 -8.91
C PHE A 144 1.00 -13.87 -9.51
N SER A 145 1.72 -14.99 -9.57
CA SER A 145 1.16 -16.27 -10.01
C SER A 145 -0.01 -16.74 -9.14
N HIS A 146 0.03 -16.44 -7.83
CA HIS A 146 -1.08 -16.72 -6.92
C HIS A 146 -2.33 -15.86 -7.24
N CYS A 147 -2.16 -14.59 -7.60
CA CYS A 147 -3.28 -13.76 -8.09
C CYS A 147 -3.91 -14.36 -9.35
N GLN A 148 -3.09 -14.79 -10.30
CA GLN A 148 -3.54 -15.46 -11.53
C GLN A 148 -4.29 -16.77 -11.22
N ALA A 149 -3.78 -17.57 -10.26
CA ALA A 149 -4.42 -18.81 -9.83
C ALA A 149 -5.82 -18.57 -9.23
N ILE A 150 -5.99 -17.51 -8.43
CA ILE A 150 -7.32 -17.08 -7.94
C ILE A 150 -8.23 -16.73 -9.12
N ALA A 151 -7.75 -15.91 -10.06
CA ALA A 151 -8.54 -15.49 -11.20
C ALA A 151 -8.97 -16.67 -12.07
N HIS A 152 -8.10 -17.67 -12.30
CA HIS A 152 -8.44 -18.89 -13.03
C HIS A 152 -9.46 -19.74 -12.27
N LYS A 153 -9.25 -19.97 -10.97
CA LYS A 153 -10.16 -20.82 -10.17
C LYS A 153 -11.61 -20.32 -10.19
N TYR A 154 -11.78 -19.00 -10.14
CA TYR A 154 -13.11 -18.38 -10.09
C TYR A 154 -13.60 -17.87 -11.45
N ASN A 155 -12.93 -18.22 -12.56
CA ASN A 155 -13.24 -17.81 -13.93
C ASN A 155 -13.35 -16.28 -14.10
N LEU A 156 -12.44 -15.51 -13.49
CA LEU A 156 -12.49 -14.05 -13.50
C LEU A 156 -11.89 -13.44 -14.76
N TYR A 157 -11.07 -14.16 -15.51
CA TYR A 157 -10.48 -13.65 -16.76
C TYR A 157 -11.53 -13.35 -17.82
N ASP A 158 -12.56 -14.18 -17.95
CA ASP A 158 -13.66 -13.97 -18.89
C ASP A 158 -14.55 -12.76 -18.51
N LEU A 159 -14.46 -12.33 -17.25
CA LEU A 159 -15.21 -11.21 -16.68
C LEU A 159 -14.38 -9.93 -16.63
N ALA A 160 -13.08 -9.98 -16.97
CA ALA A 160 -12.15 -8.86 -16.87
C ALA A 160 -11.95 -8.17 -18.22
N VAL A 161 -11.81 -6.85 -18.16
CA VAL A 161 -11.40 -6.00 -19.27
C VAL A 161 -10.09 -5.33 -18.85
N PHE A 162 -9.01 -5.72 -19.51
CA PHE A 162 -7.66 -5.24 -19.25
C PHE A 162 -7.30 -4.04 -20.11
N ASN A 163 -6.19 -3.37 -19.79
CA ASN A 163 -5.68 -2.18 -20.48
C ASN A 163 -6.75 -1.09 -20.61
N THR A 164 -7.58 -0.96 -19.59
CA THR A 164 -8.75 -0.09 -19.62
C THR A 164 -8.84 0.70 -18.31
N THR A 165 -8.88 2.03 -18.45
CA THR A 165 -8.95 2.95 -17.30
C THR A 165 -10.35 3.53 -17.18
N VAL A 166 -10.97 3.40 -16.00
CA VAL A 166 -12.24 4.10 -15.72
C VAL A 166 -11.98 5.60 -15.62
N THR A 167 -12.74 6.39 -16.36
CA THR A 167 -12.62 7.85 -16.45
C THR A 167 -13.78 8.60 -15.78
N GLU A 168 -14.95 7.99 -15.67
CA GLU A 168 -16.11 8.55 -14.96
C GLU A 168 -16.96 7.42 -14.38
N THR A 169 -17.52 7.65 -13.21
CA THR A 169 -18.49 6.75 -12.56
C THR A 169 -19.61 7.60 -11.99
N ARG A 170 -20.81 7.52 -12.56
CA ARG A 170 -21.94 8.38 -12.22
C ARG A 170 -23.18 7.57 -11.87
N TRP A 171 -23.79 7.89 -10.74
CA TRP A 171 -25.10 7.35 -10.39
C TRP A 171 -26.21 8.03 -11.17
N GLU A 172 -27.02 7.28 -11.91
CA GLU A 172 -28.17 7.79 -12.63
C GLU A 172 -29.48 7.47 -11.90
N LYS A 173 -30.19 8.52 -11.48
CA LYS A 173 -31.45 8.34 -10.72
C LYS A 173 -32.58 7.75 -11.56
N SER A 174 -32.52 7.91 -12.88
CA SER A 174 -33.58 7.49 -13.81
C SER A 174 -33.71 5.98 -13.90
N ASP A 175 -32.60 5.25 -13.89
CA ASP A 175 -32.53 3.79 -13.97
C ASP A 175 -32.00 3.14 -12.69
N GLN A 176 -31.54 3.96 -11.72
CA GLN A 176 -30.96 3.53 -10.46
C GLN A 176 -29.74 2.62 -10.65
N LEU A 177 -28.88 2.97 -11.61
CA LEU A 177 -27.65 2.25 -11.92
C LEU A 177 -26.45 3.22 -11.91
N TRP A 178 -25.29 2.65 -11.75
CA TRP A 178 -24.02 3.32 -12.01
C TRP A 178 -23.70 3.26 -13.50
N HIS A 179 -23.42 4.40 -14.11
CA HIS A 179 -22.89 4.53 -15.46
C HIS A 179 -21.38 4.74 -15.38
N VAL A 180 -20.62 3.81 -15.94
CA VAL A 180 -19.16 3.78 -15.89
C VAL A 180 -18.59 3.95 -17.27
N LYS A 181 -17.77 5.00 -17.46
CA LYS A 181 -17.06 5.28 -18.72
C LYS A 181 -15.59 4.95 -18.59
N THR A 182 -14.96 4.60 -19.70
CA THR A 182 -13.53 4.28 -19.76
C THR A 182 -12.82 5.08 -20.85
N ASP A 183 -11.49 5.04 -20.82
CA ASP A 183 -10.60 5.61 -21.84
C ASP A 183 -10.69 4.89 -23.20
N GLN A 184 -11.31 3.72 -23.25
CA GLN A 184 -11.58 2.95 -24.48
C GLN A 184 -12.94 3.26 -25.11
N GLY A 185 -13.68 4.24 -24.57
CA GLY A 185 -15.00 4.63 -25.04
C GLY A 185 -16.14 3.71 -24.56
N ASP A 186 -15.88 2.82 -23.61
CA ASP A 186 -16.91 1.98 -23.03
C ASP A 186 -17.92 2.80 -22.24
N VAL A 187 -19.17 2.32 -22.24
CA VAL A 187 -20.25 2.79 -21.37
C VAL A 187 -20.93 1.57 -20.76
N MET A 188 -20.52 1.21 -19.57
CA MET A 188 -21.05 0.07 -18.83
C MET A 188 -22.04 0.54 -17.76
N ARG A 189 -23.07 -0.26 -17.49
CA ARG A 189 -24.02 0.02 -16.42
C ARG A 189 -23.92 -1.07 -15.35
N ALA A 190 -23.97 -0.70 -14.08
CA ALA A 190 -23.89 -1.65 -12.98
C ALA A 190 -24.83 -1.28 -11.83
N GLN A 191 -25.47 -2.30 -11.23
CA GLN A 191 -26.23 -2.09 -10.00
C GLN A 191 -25.30 -1.75 -8.83
N PHE A 192 -24.19 -2.48 -8.69
CA PHE A 192 -23.19 -2.26 -7.64
C PHE A 192 -21.83 -1.92 -8.24
N VAL A 193 -21.14 -0.94 -7.67
CA VAL A 193 -19.76 -0.60 -8.03
C VAL A 193 -18.84 -0.78 -6.82
N ILE A 194 -17.72 -1.47 -7.03
CA ILE A 194 -16.71 -1.71 -6.01
C ILE A 194 -15.39 -1.06 -6.42
N CYS A 195 -14.97 -0.03 -5.68
CA CYS A 195 -13.67 0.61 -5.84
C CYS A 195 -12.57 -0.29 -5.26
N ALA A 196 -11.92 -1.06 -6.11
CA ALA A 196 -10.87 -2.02 -5.77
C ALA A 196 -9.48 -1.58 -6.27
N ASN A 197 -9.28 -0.29 -6.52
CA ASN A 197 -8.10 0.31 -7.14
C ASN A 197 -6.83 0.31 -6.26
N GLY A 198 -6.95 -0.02 -4.97
CA GLY A 198 -5.83 -0.07 -4.03
C GLY A 198 -5.15 1.29 -3.77
N THR A 199 -4.21 1.32 -2.81
CA THR A 199 -3.50 2.54 -2.39
C THR A 199 -2.14 2.73 -3.07
N LEU A 200 -1.58 1.70 -3.72
CA LEU A 200 -0.29 1.74 -4.41
C LEU A 200 -0.48 1.72 -5.95
N ALA A 201 -1.48 2.47 -6.44
CA ALA A 201 -1.83 2.48 -7.85
C ALA A 201 -1.11 3.58 -8.64
N LYS A 202 -0.91 4.76 -8.05
CA LYS A 202 -0.35 5.94 -8.71
C LYS A 202 1.11 6.15 -8.27
N PRO A 203 2.11 5.90 -9.12
CA PRO A 203 3.51 6.19 -8.78
C PRO A 203 3.71 7.69 -8.61
N LYS A 204 4.68 8.08 -7.79
CA LYS A 204 5.10 9.47 -7.65
C LYS A 204 6.60 9.61 -7.89
N LEU A 205 6.98 10.67 -8.56
CA LEU A 205 8.37 11.06 -8.75
C LEU A 205 8.73 12.20 -7.79
N SER A 206 9.97 12.29 -7.37
CA SER A 206 10.46 13.50 -6.72
C SER A 206 10.41 14.66 -7.72
N ALA A 207 9.88 15.82 -7.32
CA ALA A 207 9.85 17.01 -8.16
C ALA A 207 11.27 17.64 -8.21
N ILE A 208 12.12 17.09 -9.08
CA ILE A 208 13.51 17.51 -9.22
C ILE A 208 13.65 18.29 -10.53
N ALA A 209 14.22 19.48 -10.48
CA ALA A 209 14.44 20.31 -11.65
C ALA A 209 15.34 19.59 -12.68
N GLY A 210 14.96 19.59 -13.96
CA GLY A 210 15.70 18.99 -15.07
C GLY A 210 15.56 17.46 -15.16
N MET A 211 14.53 16.87 -14.57
CA MET A 211 14.26 15.42 -14.72
C MET A 211 14.07 15.01 -16.17
N GLU A 212 13.46 15.86 -16.97
CA GLU A 212 13.23 15.72 -18.40
C GLU A 212 14.50 15.84 -19.23
N ASP A 213 15.53 16.51 -18.72
CA ASP A 213 16.80 16.73 -19.43
C ASP A 213 17.73 15.52 -19.41
N PHE A 214 17.46 14.53 -18.54
CA PHE A 214 18.35 13.37 -18.40
C PHE A 214 18.44 12.57 -19.70
N ALA A 215 19.64 12.53 -20.29
CA ALA A 215 19.90 11.86 -21.56
C ALA A 215 20.03 10.33 -21.46
N GLY A 216 20.23 9.79 -20.26
CA GLY A 216 20.28 8.35 -20.00
C GLY A 216 18.87 7.73 -19.91
N HIS A 217 18.83 6.42 -19.69
CA HIS A 217 17.54 5.73 -19.49
C HIS A 217 16.98 5.93 -18.10
N SER A 218 15.66 6.03 -17.95
CA SER A 218 15.04 6.20 -16.62
C SER A 218 13.65 5.63 -16.54
N PHE A 219 13.32 5.05 -15.37
CA PHE A 219 11.99 4.55 -15.05
C PHE A 219 11.71 4.58 -13.54
N HIS A 220 10.42 4.50 -13.18
CA HIS A 220 10.00 4.27 -11.81
C HIS A 220 10.00 2.76 -11.49
N THR A 221 10.28 2.36 -10.25
CA THR A 221 10.37 0.93 -9.85
C THR A 221 9.13 0.11 -10.20
N SER A 222 7.94 0.71 -10.20
CA SER A 222 6.70 0.05 -10.63
C SER A 222 6.50 0.02 -12.15
N ARG A 223 7.46 0.49 -12.89
CA ARG A 223 7.52 0.46 -14.36
C ARG A 223 8.88 -0.10 -14.79
N TRP A 224 9.28 -1.20 -14.17
CA TRP A 224 10.59 -1.81 -14.42
C TRP A 224 10.73 -2.23 -15.88
N ASP A 225 11.73 -1.70 -16.55
CA ASP A 225 11.97 -1.96 -17.96
C ASP A 225 12.96 -3.13 -18.15
N TYR A 226 12.40 -4.31 -18.35
CA TYR A 226 13.17 -5.52 -18.60
C TYR A 226 13.78 -5.57 -20.00
N ASP A 227 13.26 -4.82 -20.97
CA ASP A 227 13.87 -4.75 -22.31
C ASP A 227 15.20 -4.01 -22.22
N TYR A 228 15.30 -3.00 -21.35
CA TYR A 228 16.56 -2.29 -21.09
C TYR A 228 17.50 -3.07 -20.15
N THR A 229 16.98 -3.61 -19.06
CA THR A 229 17.84 -4.21 -18.01
C THR A 229 18.24 -5.66 -18.28
N GLY A 230 17.49 -6.38 -19.11
CA GLY A 230 17.50 -7.84 -19.20
C GLY A 230 16.73 -8.49 -18.05
N GLN A 231 16.31 -9.74 -18.25
CA GLN A 231 15.50 -10.48 -17.26
C GLN A 231 16.25 -10.79 -15.96
N ASN A 232 17.58 -10.99 -16.06
CA ASN A 232 18.50 -11.23 -14.95
C ASN A 232 19.47 -10.06 -14.76
N LEU A 233 19.09 -8.86 -15.20
CA LEU A 233 19.92 -7.64 -15.18
C LEU A 233 21.21 -7.73 -16.01
N GLU A 234 21.31 -8.69 -16.90
CA GLU A 234 22.53 -9.00 -17.68
C GLU A 234 23.00 -7.82 -18.54
N HIS A 235 22.12 -6.90 -18.93
CA HIS A 235 22.47 -5.71 -19.71
C HIS A 235 23.07 -4.57 -18.85
N LEU A 236 23.14 -4.74 -17.52
CA LEU A 236 23.69 -3.74 -16.61
C LEU A 236 25.18 -3.92 -16.26
N LYS A 237 25.86 -4.96 -16.77
CA LYS A 237 27.24 -5.30 -16.41
C LYS A 237 28.24 -4.18 -16.67
N ASP A 238 28.02 -3.38 -17.68
CA ASP A 238 28.86 -2.25 -18.08
C ASP A 238 28.27 -0.88 -17.67
N LYS A 239 27.13 -0.85 -17.03
CA LYS A 239 26.33 0.35 -16.72
C LYS A 239 26.60 0.92 -15.34
N VAL A 240 26.55 2.24 -15.27
CA VAL A 240 26.51 3.01 -14.03
C VAL A 240 25.06 3.34 -13.72
N VAL A 241 24.55 2.82 -12.59
CA VAL A 241 23.14 2.89 -12.20
C VAL A 241 22.98 3.80 -10.99
N GLY A 242 22.04 4.73 -11.06
CA GLY A 242 21.59 5.54 -9.93
C GLY A 242 20.19 5.11 -9.46
N ILE A 243 19.97 5.05 -8.15
CA ILE A 243 18.66 4.82 -7.56
C ILE A 243 18.33 5.95 -6.58
N ILE A 244 17.22 6.66 -6.78
CA ILE A 244 16.73 7.70 -5.87
C ILE A 244 15.70 7.10 -4.93
N GLY A 245 16.01 7.17 -3.63
CA GLY A 245 15.18 6.64 -2.54
C GLY A 245 15.78 5.43 -1.86
N THR A 246 15.38 5.23 -0.60
CA THR A 246 15.87 4.17 0.30
C THR A 246 14.70 3.46 1.00
N GLY A 247 13.48 3.55 0.46
CA GLY A 247 12.30 2.84 0.96
C GLY A 247 12.29 1.36 0.58
N ALA A 248 11.17 0.67 0.85
CA ALA A 248 11.03 -0.78 0.70
C ALA A 248 11.48 -1.30 -0.68
N SER A 249 11.15 -0.61 -1.79
CA SER A 249 11.57 -1.02 -3.13
C SER A 249 13.08 -0.94 -3.30
N ALA A 250 13.71 0.18 -2.91
CA ALA A 250 15.17 0.34 -3.02
C ALA A 250 15.93 -0.69 -2.18
N VAL A 251 15.45 -0.98 -0.96
CA VAL A 251 16.03 -1.97 -0.06
C VAL A 251 16.08 -3.36 -0.70
N GLN A 252 15.10 -3.69 -1.53
CA GLN A 252 15.05 -4.97 -2.24
C GLN A 252 15.85 -4.97 -3.56
N ILE A 253 15.90 -3.82 -4.26
CA ILE A 253 16.56 -3.68 -5.57
C ILE A 253 18.08 -3.56 -5.44
N VAL A 254 18.58 -2.76 -4.48
CA VAL A 254 20.01 -2.47 -4.34
C VAL A 254 20.87 -3.72 -4.27
N PRO A 255 20.55 -4.77 -3.50
CA PRO A 255 21.32 -6.01 -3.49
C PRO A 255 21.36 -6.72 -4.85
N GLU A 256 20.28 -6.65 -5.63
CA GLU A 256 20.24 -7.28 -6.95
C GLU A 256 21.09 -6.49 -7.97
N LEU A 257 21.04 -5.17 -7.95
CA LEU A 257 21.91 -4.31 -8.75
C LEU A 257 23.39 -4.51 -8.38
N ALA A 258 23.68 -4.61 -7.08
CA ALA A 258 25.03 -4.77 -6.56
C ALA A 258 25.75 -6.01 -7.11
N LYS A 259 25.01 -7.08 -7.40
CA LYS A 259 25.54 -8.35 -7.96
C LYS A 259 25.99 -8.23 -9.42
N VAL A 260 25.44 -7.26 -10.17
CA VAL A 260 25.55 -7.25 -11.64
C VAL A 260 26.10 -5.93 -12.19
N ALA A 261 25.61 -4.79 -11.71
CA ALA A 261 25.93 -3.49 -12.28
C ALA A 261 27.41 -3.11 -12.09
N LYS A 262 28.00 -2.42 -13.08
CA LYS A 262 29.37 -1.90 -13.01
C LYS A 262 29.55 -0.98 -11.79
N LYS A 263 28.56 -0.12 -11.52
CA LYS A 263 28.54 0.77 -10.37
C LYS A 263 27.11 1.13 -10.01
N VAL A 264 26.82 1.26 -8.70
CA VAL A 264 25.53 1.64 -8.17
C VAL A 264 25.69 2.85 -7.25
N PHE A 265 24.97 3.94 -7.52
CA PHE A 265 24.83 5.08 -6.62
C PHE A 265 23.46 5.05 -5.97
N VAL A 266 23.41 5.03 -4.64
CA VAL A 266 22.15 5.07 -3.85
C VAL A 266 22.00 6.47 -3.27
N PHE A 267 21.07 7.25 -3.82
CA PHE A 267 20.80 8.62 -3.37
C PHE A 267 19.82 8.60 -2.20
N GLN A 268 20.33 8.92 -1.02
CA GLN A 268 19.60 8.85 0.24
C GLN A 268 19.21 10.24 0.74
N ARG A 269 17.91 10.47 0.99
CA ARG A 269 17.41 11.63 1.74
C ARG A 269 17.23 11.28 3.23
N THR A 270 16.70 10.10 3.50
CA THR A 270 16.44 9.63 4.86
C THR A 270 16.68 8.12 4.89
N PRO A 271 17.53 7.60 5.76
CA PRO A 271 17.77 6.16 5.86
C PRO A 271 16.52 5.41 6.31
N SER A 272 16.37 4.18 5.86
CA SER A 272 15.32 3.28 6.34
C SER A 272 15.79 2.43 7.51
N SER A 273 14.87 2.03 8.38
CA SER A 273 15.16 1.03 9.42
C SER A 273 15.19 -0.36 8.78
N ILE A 274 16.37 -1.02 8.86
CA ILE A 274 16.59 -2.33 8.22
C ILE A 274 16.82 -3.39 9.30
N ASP A 275 15.85 -4.25 9.52
CA ASP A 275 15.97 -5.39 10.42
C ASP A 275 16.23 -6.70 9.66
N VAL A 276 16.46 -7.77 10.40
CA VAL A 276 16.69 -9.12 9.86
C VAL A 276 15.42 -9.63 9.20
N ARG A 277 15.58 -10.26 8.03
CA ARG A 277 14.54 -11.04 7.38
C ARG A 277 14.78 -12.52 7.64
N ASP A 278 13.99 -13.10 8.53
CA ASP A 278 14.06 -14.53 8.87
C ASP A 278 13.33 -15.35 7.79
N ASP A 279 13.99 -15.56 6.66
CA ASP A 279 13.43 -16.30 5.51
C ASP A 279 14.06 -17.69 5.39
N TRP A 280 13.22 -18.69 5.14
CA TRP A 280 13.61 -20.07 4.90
C TRP A 280 12.60 -20.78 4.01
N PRO A 281 13.00 -21.87 3.31
CA PRO A 281 12.08 -22.69 2.54
C PRO A 281 11.01 -23.33 3.43
N THR A 282 9.80 -23.46 2.90
CA THR A 282 8.71 -24.19 3.57
C THR A 282 9.12 -25.65 3.81
N ASP A 283 8.96 -26.12 5.04
CA ASP A 283 9.23 -27.53 5.37
C ASP A 283 8.21 -28.46 4.68
N PRO A 284 8.65 -29.31 3.74
CA PRO A 284 7.74 -30.23 3.05
C PRO A 284 7.05 -31.25 3.98
N ASN A 285 7.64 -31.56 5.14
CA ASN A 285 7.02 -32.47 6.10
C ASN A 285 5.89 -31.78 6.88
N TRP A 286 6.01 -30.47 7.12
CA TRP A 286 4.92 -29.68 7.67
C TRP A 286 3.81 -29.51 6.64
N ALA A 287 4.14 -29.14 5.39
CA ALA A 287 3.18 -28.94 4.32
C ALA A 287 2.28 -30.16 4.09
N ARG A 288 2.86 -31.38 4.06
CA ARG A 288 2.12 -32.65 3.88
C ARG A 288 1.17 -33.01 5.03
N LYS A 289 1.26 -32.35 6.17
CA LYS A 289 0.40 -32.59 7.35
C LYS A 289 -0.74 -31.57 7.46
N LEU A 290 -0.84 -30.66 6.53
CA LEU A 290 -1.90 -29.67 6.53
C LEU A 290 -3.23 -30.33 6.17
N GLU A 291 -4.25 -29.99 6.93
CA GLU A 291 -5.62 -30.47 6.73
C GLU A 291 -6.49 -29.32 6.22
N PRO A 292 -7.56 -29.57 5.49
CA PRO A 292 -8.49 -28.52 5.06
C PRO A 292 -8.90 -27.59 6.22
N GLY A 293 -8.92 -26.29 5.96
CA GLY A 293 -9.17 -25.25 6.96
C GLY A 293 -7.93 -24.86 7.80
N TRP A 294 -6.74 -25.32 7.42
CA TRP A 294 -5.50 -25.02 8.13
C TRP A 294 -5.18 -23.51 8.15
N GLN A 295 -5.42 -22.82 7.03
CA GLN A 295 -5.13 -21.39 6.93
C GLN A 295 -6.01 -20.58 7.88
N ASN A 296 -7.31 -20.86 7.94
CA ASN A 296 -8.24 -20.21 8.87
C ASN A 296 -7.88 -20.49 10.33
N LYS A 297 -7.49 -21.73 10.66
CA LYS A 297 -7.00 -22.10 12.01
C LYS A 297 -5.73 -21.32 12.37
N ARG A 298 -4.82 -21.14 11.40
CA ARG A 298 -3.59 -20.37 11.57
C ARG A 298 -3.90 -18.89 11.78
N ARG A 299 -4.71 -18.28 10.90
CA ARG A 299 -5.15 -16.87 11.00
C ARG A 299 -5.73 -16.56 12.37
N SER A 300 -6.65 -17.37 12.85
CA SER A 300 -7.25 -17.21 14.19
C SER A 300 -6.22 -17.22 15.31
N LYS A 301 -5.19 -18.08 15.23
CA LYS A 301 -4.10 -18.14 16.21
C LYS A 301 -3.20 -16.90 16.16
N VAL A 302 -2.87 -16.43 14.96
CA VAL A 302 -2.03 -15.23 14.77
C VAL A 302 -2.76 -14.00 15.29
N LEU A 303 -4.04 -13.83 14.97
CA LEU A 303 -4.89 -12.75 15.47
C LEU A 303 -4.95 -12.74 17.00
N ALA A 304 -5.22 -13.89 17.61
CA ALA A 304 -5.22 -14.02 19.07
C ALA A 304 -3.84 -13.74 19.71
N ALA A 305 -2.75 -14.12 19.04
CA ALA A 305 -1.40 -13.85 19.54
C ALA A 305 -1.04 -12.37 19.47
N VAL A 306 -1.45 -11.66 18.40
CA VAL A 306 -1.26 -10.21 18.25
C VAL A 306 -2.04 -9.46 19.33
N GLU A 307 -3.33 -9.77 19.53
CA GLU A 307 -4.16 -9.18 20.59
C GLU A 307 -3.57 -9.39 21.98
N ASN A 308 -3.24 -10.62 22.32
CA ASN A 308 -2.62 -10.96 23.61
C ASN A 308 -1.26 -10.26 23.80
N SER A 309 -0.48 -10.08 22.75
CA SER A 309 0.81 -9.38 22.83
C SER A 309 0.62 -7.88 23.09
N LEU A 310 -0.36 -7.25 22.45
CA LEU A 310 -0.71 -5.84 22.66
C LEU A 310 -1.30 -5.62 24.06
N GLU A 311 -2.24 -6.44 24.50
CA GLU A 311 -2.83 -6.39 25.84
C GLU A 311 -1.81 -6.65 26.95
N LYS A 312 -0.97 -7.67 26.79
CA LYS A 312 0.10 -7.98 27.75
C LYS A 312 1.16 -6.88 27.85
N ARG A 313 1.51 -6.25 26.70
CA ARG A 313 2.40 -5.07 26.70
C ARG A 313 1.73 -3.86 27.34
N ALA A 314 0.43 -3.68 27.11
CA ALA A 314 -0.36 -2.61 27.72
C ALA A 314 -0.55 -2.79 29.22
N ALA A 315 -0.73 -4.03 29.68
CA ALA A 315 -1.02 -4.38 31.08
C ALA A 315 0.22 -4.46 31.98
N LYS A 316 1.43 -4.60 31.43
CA LYS A 316 2.66 -4.76 32.25
C LYS A 316 2.98 -3.51 33.08
N GLY A 317 2.32 -3.40 34.25
CA GLY A 317 2.77 -2.57 35.37
C GLY A 317 2.80 -1.07 35.12
N ALA A 318 1.93 -0.54 34.23
CA ALA A 318 1.75 0.91 34.10
C ALA A 318 0.65 1.37 35.04
N SER A 319 0.99 2.29 35.95
CA SER A 319 0.06 2.86 36.95
C SER A 319 -0.80 3.99 36.38
N SER A 320 -0.45 4.51 35.17
CA SER A 320 -1.17 5.60 34.50
C SER A 320 -0.98 5.57 32.97
N PRO A 321 -1.90 6.23 32.20
CA PRO A 321 -1.75 6.38 30.75
C PRO A 321 -0.43 7.05 30.35
N LYS A 322 0.04 8.02 31.14
CA LYS A 322 1.31 8.73 30.91
C LYS A 322 2.51 7.78 31.06
N GLU A 323 2.51 6.94 32.08
CA GLU A 323 3.56 5.94 32.28
C GLU A 323 3.54 4.87 31.18
N LYS A 324 2.35 4.46 30.74
CA LYS A 324 2.20 3.53 29.62
C LYS A 324 2.81 4.09 28.35
N LEU A 325 2.50 5.34 27.99
CA LEU A 325 3.05 6.02 26.82
C LEU A 325 4.58 6.09 26.90
N LYS A 326 5.12 6.54 28.03
CA LYS A 326 6.56 6.63 28.26
C LYS A 326 7.27 5.27 28.09
N LYS A 327 6.69 4.20 28.61
CA LYS A 327 7.24 2.84 28.44
C LYS A 327 7.23 2.39 26.97
N GLN A 328 6.19 2.74 26.23
CA GLN A 328 6.10 2.44 24.80
C GLN A 328 7.15 3.21 24.00
N GLU A 329 7.33 4.49 24.29
CA GLU A 329 8.36 5.32 23.64
C GLU A 329 9.77 4.80 23.92
N ASN A 330 10.09 4.47 25.18
CA ASN A 330 11.40 3.93 25.54
C ASN A 330 11.65 2.59 24.82
N ALA A 331 10.66 1.72 24.74
CA ALA A 331 10.77 0.44 24.01
C ALA A 331 10.98 0.66 22.49
N ASN A 332 10.38 1.70 21.95
CA ASN A 332 10.55 2.10 20.56
C ASN A 332 12.00 2.57 20.31
N ILE A 333 12.54 3.41 21.19
CA ILE A 333 13.94 3.85 21.13
C ILE A 333 14.90 2.67 21.24
N ASP A 334 14.68 1.76 22.19
CA ASP A 334 15.52 0.55 22.33
C ASP A 334 15.52 -0.30 21.06
N TYR A 335 14.39 -0.38 20.37
CA TYR A 335 14.31 -1.05 19.07
C TYR A 335 15.18 -0.34 18.02
N MET A 336 15.05 0.98 17.88
CA MET A 336 15.84 1.74 16.92
C MET A 336 17.34 1.67 17.19
N MET A 337 17.74 1.73 18.48
CA MET A 337 19.15 1.56 18.86
C MET A 337 19.68 0.14 18.59
N ARG A 338 18.83 -0.88 18.57
CA ARG A 338 19.20 -2.21 18.09
C ARG A 338 19.48 -2.21 16.59
N ILE A 339 18.69 -1.48 15.81
CA ILE A 339 18.95 -1.30 14.37
C ILE A 339 20.29 -0.58 14.14
N HIS A 340 20.58 0.50 14.90
CA HIS A 340 21.88 1.19 14.80
C HIS A 340 23.04 0.23 15.08
N LYS A 341 22.97 -0.53 16.16
CA LYS A 341 23.99 -1.53 16.49
C LYS A 341 24.19 -2.56 15.36
N ARG A 342 23.09 -3.03 14.75
CA ARG A 342 23.16 -3.94 13.60
C ARG A 342 23.88 -3.30 12.42
N ILE A 343 23.65 -2.01 12.15
CA ILE A 343 24.34 -1.28 11.07
C ILE A 343 25.84 -1.22 11.36
N ASP A 344 26.25 -0.84 12.59
CA ASP A 344 27.64 -0.79 13.00
C ASP A 344 28.35 -2.15 12.93
N GLU A 345 27.62 -3.25 13.12
CA GLU A 345 28.16 -4.62 13.07
C GLU A 345 28.32 -5.15 11.64
N ILE A 346 27.64 -4.55 10.65
CA ILE A 346 27.58 -5.08 9.27
C ILE A 346 28.34 -4.19 8.29
N VAL A 347 28.26 -2.87 8.43
CA VAL A 347 28.84 -1.93 7.46
C VAL A 347 30.26 -1.57 7.89
N ASP A 348 31.22 -1.86 7.01
CA ASP A 348 32.66 -1.78 7.32
C ASP A 348 33.16 -0.33 7.42
N ASP A 349 32.66 0.58 6.55
CA ASP A 349 33.02 1.99 6.58
C ASP A 349 32.19 2.76 7.62
N PRO A 350 32.84 3.33 8.68
CA PRO A 350 32.12 4.04 9.75
C PRO A 350 31.28 5.22 9.26
N GLY A 351 31.74 5.95 8.22
CA GLY A 351 31.01 7.09 7.65
C GLY A 351 29.71 6.66 6.98
N THR A 352 29.78 5.60 6.18
CA THR A 352 28.61 4.97 5.55
C THR A 352 27.67 4.38 6.62
N ALA A 353 28.22 3.72 7.64
CA ALA A 353 27.44 3.18 8.75
C ALA A 353 26.65 4.29 9.48
N ASP A 354 27.29 5.43 9.79
CA ASP A 354 26.63 6.56 10.42
C ASP A 354 25.53 7.15 9.55
N SER A 355 25.76 7.30 8.25
CA SER A 355 24.77 7.80 7.28
C SER A 355 23.57 6.88 7.11
N LEU A 356 23.71 5.57 7.34
CA LEU A 356 22.63 4.59 7.24
C LEU A 356 21.79 4.46 8.52
N LYS A 357 22.16 5.13 9.63
CA LYS A 357 21.40 5.07 10.89
C LYS A 357 20.12 5.91 10.82
N PRO A 358 18.93 5.30 11.00
CA PRO A 358 17.66 6.03 11.00
C PRO A 358 17.42 6.72 12.35
N TRP A 359 17.39 8.05 12.36
CA TRP A 359 17.12 8.87 13.54
C TRP A 359 15.66 9.33 13.56
N TYR A 360 14.74 8.40 13.81
CA TYR A 360 13.31 8.66 13.97
C TYR A 360 12.64 7.54 14.78
N MET A 361 11.43 7.79 15.26
CA MET A 361 10.65 6.77 15.98
C MET A 361 10.25 5.64 15.03
N PHE A 362 10.31 4.41 15.52
CA PHE A 362 9.82 3.22 14.79
C PHE A 362 8.37 3.43 14.32
N MET A 363 8.05 3.07 13.10
CA MET A 363 6.79 3.32 12.39
C MET A 363 6.57 4.78 11.93
N CYS A 364 7.51 5.70 12.08
CA CYS A 364 7.47 6.96 11.33
C CYS A 364 7.61 6.73 9.81
N LYS A 365 8.37 5.70 9.46
CA LYS A 365 8.48 5.18 8.09
C LYS A 365 8.25 3.67 8.11
N ARG A 366 7.88 3.10 6.96
CA ARG A 366 7.71 1.66 6.83
C ARG A 366 8.99 0.93 7.27
N PRO A 367 8.94 0.05 8.27
CA PRO A 367 10.09 -0.80 8.59
C PRO A 367 10.40 -1.73 7.42
N CYS A 368 11.68 -1.95 7.14
CA CYS A 368 12.14 -2.86 6.12
C CYS A 368 12.89 -4.04 6.74
N PHE A 369 12.81 -5.19 6.11
CA PHE A 369 13.47 -6.43 6.55
C PHE A 369 14.28 -6.99 5.39
N HIS A 370 15.62 -6.98 5.52
CA HIS A 370 16.50 -7.49 4.48
C HIS A 370 17.86 -7.90 5.03
N ASN A 371 18.42 -9.01 4.53
CA ASN A 371 19.70 -9.50 5.00
C ASN A 371 20.88 -8.97 4.16
N GLU A 372 20.66 -8.64 2.88
CA GLU A 372 21.73 -8.28 1.94
C GLU A 372 21.87 -6.77 1.70
N TYR A 373 20.89 -5.93 2.08
CA TYR A 373 20.95 -4.49 1.81
C TYR A 373 22.12 -3.79 2.51
N LEU A 374 22.29 -3.99 3.81
CA LEU A 374 23.41 -3.39 4.54
C LEU A 374 24.76 -3.93 4.06
N PRO A 375 24.97 -5.26 3.88
CA PRO A 375 26.21 -5.79 3.32
C PRO A 375 26.54 -5.29 1.92
N SER A 376 25.54 -4.89 1.11
CA SER A 376 25.79 -4.35 -0.23
C SER A 376 26.69 -3.12 -0.23
N PHE A 377 26.66 -2.31 0.84
CA PHE A 377 27.52 -1.12 0.98
C PHE A 377 28.99 -1.42 1.27
N ASN A 378 29.35 -2.68 1.56
CA ASN A 378 30.75 -3.12 1.67
C ASN A 378 31.34 -3.54 0.30
N LEU A 379 30.50 -3.58 -0.76
CA LEU A 379 30.95 -3.92 -2.10
C LEU A 379 31.57 -2.69 -2.79
N PRO A 380 32.68 -2.86 -3.52
CA PRO A 380 33.42 -1.74 -4.10
C PRO A 380 32.66 -0.99 -5.21
N ASN A 381 31.61 -1.58 -5.75
CA ASN A 381 30.77 -0.98 -6.79
C ASN A 381 29.50 -0.31 -6.25
N VAL A 382 29.22 -0.35 -4.95
CA VAL A 382 28.04 0.29 -4.35
C VAL A 382 28.44 1.50 -3.53
N HIS A 383 27.85 2.65 -3.82
CA HIS A 383 28.19 3.92 -3.18
C HIS A 383 26.91 4.60 -2.63
N LEU A 384 26.91 4.89 -1.35
CA LEU A 384 25.89 5.73 -0.73
C LEU A 384 26.19 7.21 -1.04
N VAL A 385 25.20 7.93 -1.51
CA VAL A 385 25.20 9.40 -1.62
C VAL A 385 24.19 9.92 -0.61
N ASP A 386 24.65 10.19 0.61
CA ASP A 386 23.82 10.79 1.64
C ASP A 386 23.64 12.28 1.33
N THR A 387 22.41 12.71 1.19
CA THR A 387 22.07 14.11 0.92
C THR A 387 21.71 14.88 2.19
N HIS A 388 22.01 14.35 3.35
CA HIS A 388 21.82 14.98 4.67
C HIS A 388 20.40 15.54 4.88
N GLY A 389 19.40 14.86 4.34
CA GLY A 389 17.99 15.29 4.45
C GLY A 389 17.50 16.19 3.33
N GLN A 390 18.38 16.84 2.56
CA GLN A 390 18.01 17.78 1.50
C GLN A 390 17.36 17.05 0.29
N GLY A 391 17.88 15.90 -0.10
CA GLY A 391 17.52 15.21 -1.35
C GLY A 391 18.23 15.80 -2.57
N ILE A 392 18.07 15.16 -3.71
CA ILE A 392 18.55 15.67 -5.00
C ILE A 392 17.60 16.78 -5.45
N THR A 393 18.15 17.93 -5.84
CA THR A 393 17.38 19.11 -6.25
C THR A 393 17.52 19.43 -7.73
N LYS A 394 18.51 18.82 -8.42
CA LYS A 394 18.75 19.03 -9.84
C LYS A 394 19.22 17.75 -10.52
N ILE A 395 18.72 17.53 -11.71
CA ILE A 395 19.23 16.53 -12.67
C ILE A 395 19.76 17.29 -13.89
N SER A 396 20.94 16.90 -14.36
CA SER A 396 21.54 17.37 -15.61
C SER A 396 21.35 16.32 -16.70
N PRO A 397 21.71 16.61 -17.98
CA PRO A 397 21.70 15.59 -19.01
C PRO A 397 22.55 14.34 -18.70
N LYS A 398 23.53 14.44 -17.81
CA LYS A 398 24.37 13.29 -17.42
C LYS A 398 23.89 12.57 -16.16
N GLY A 399 23.10 13.23 -15.31
CA GLY A 399 22.56 12.62 -14.09
C GLY A 399 22.38 13.59 -12.92
N PRO A 400 22.08 13.04 -11.72
CA PRO A 400 21.83 13.85 -10.53
C PRO A 400 23.03 14.71 -10.12
N VAL A 401 22.74 15.92 -9.62
CA VAL A 401 23.74 16.85 -9.11
C VAL A 401 23.49 17.08 -7.62
N PHE A 402 24.52 16.89 -6.80
CA PHE A 402 24.48 17.15 -5.37
C PHE A 402 25.78 17.82 -4.92
N GLU A 403 25.71 18.94 -4.17
CA GLU A 403 26.85 19.73 -3.70
C GLU A 403 27.85 20.08 -4.80
N GLY A 404 27.35 20.41 -5.99
CA GLY A 404 28.17 20.77 -7.15
C GLY A 404 28.85 19.59 -7.86
N LYS A 405 28.70 18.37 -7.34
CA LYS A 405 29.16 17.15 -7.98
C LYS A 405 28.09 16.55 -8.87
N GLU A 406 28.42 16.32 -10.13
CA GLU A 406 27.58 15.60 -11.10
C GLU A 406 27.89 14.10 -11.07
N TYR A 407 26.85 13.28 -10.99
CA TYR A 407 26.95 11.82 -11.00
C TYR A 407 26.54 11.31 -12.38
N GLU A 408 27.52 10.99 -13.23
CA GLU A 408 27.25 10.49 -14.58
C GLU A 408 26.68 9.06 -14.52
N LEU A 409 25.50 8.88 -15.13
CA LEU A 409 24.73 7.64 -15.10
C LEU A 409 24.30 7.20 -16.50
N ASP A 410 24.22 5.89 -16.70
CA ASP A 410 23.55 5.27 -17.86
C ASP A 410 22.05 5.05 -17.57
N LEU A 411 21.71 4.75 -16.30
CA LEU A 411 20.35 4.43 -15.84
C LEU A 411 20.04 5.17 -14.54
N LEU A 412 18.86 5.80 -14.47
CA LEU A 412 18.31 6.40 -13.27
C LEU A 412 16.99 5.74 -12.88
N ILE A 413 16.93 5.13 -11.69
CA ILE A 413 15.76 4.43 -11.15
C ILE A 413 15.12 5.28 -10.06
N TYR A 414 13.83 5.60 -10.22
CA TYR A 414 13.05 6.28 -9.20
C TYR A 414 12.37 5.28 -8.26
N ALA A 415 12.91 5.11 -7.05
CA ALA A 415 12.32 4.34 -5.96
C ALA A 415 11.57 5.25 -4.98
N THR A 416 10.80 6.18 -5.51
CA THR A 416 10.20 7.31 -4.80
C THR A 416 8.79 7.05 -4.28
N GLY A 417 8.26 5.84 -4.55
CA GLY A 417 7.02 5.34 -3.99
C GLY A 417 5.78 5.79 -4.74
N PHE A 418 4.66 5.87 -4.02
CA PHE A 418 3.32 6.06 -4.57
C PHE A 418 2.59 7.19 -3.87
N GLU A 419 1.65 7.79 -4.56
CA GLU A 419 0.67 8.68 -3.96
C GLU A 419 -0.41 7.84 -3.28
N VAL A 420 -0.30 7.72 -1.96
CA VAL A 420 -1.17 6.85 -1.17
C VAL A 420 -2.47 7.54 -0.76
N GLN A 421 -2.48 8.87 -0.75
CA GLN A 421 -3.53 9.68 -0.12
C GLN A 421 -4.60 10.18 -1.08
N GLN A 422 -4.27 10.32 -2.35
CA GLN A 422 -5.23 10.64 -3.40
C GLN A 422 -5.24 9.48 -4.39
N THR A 423 -6.10 8.54 -4.15
CA THR A 423 -6.46 7.62 -5.22
C THR A 423 -7.31 8.45 -6.17
N GLY A 424 -6.75 8.89 -7.29
CA GLY A 424 -7.37 9.81 -8.26
C GLY A 424 -8.74 9.38 -8.76
N ILE A 425 -9.18 8.19 -8.40
CA ILE A 425 -10.50 7.65 -8.65
C ILE A 425 -11.63 8.48 -8.00
N TYR A 426 -11.37 9.16 -6.89
CA TYR A 426 -12.42 9.90 -6.19
C TYR A 426 -12.87 11.15 -6.95
N ASN A 427 -12.05 11.63 -7.88
CA ASN A 427 -12.35 12.82 -8.67
C ASN A 427 -13.49 12.59 -9.66
N ASP A 428 -13.72 11.34 -10.06
CA ASP A 428 -14.59 10.98 -11.16
C ASP A 428 -15.80 10.15 -10.72
N ILE A 429 -16.09 10.12 -9.41
CA ILE A 429 -17.26 9.42 -8.84
C ILE A 429 -18.31 10.44 -8.42
N VAL A 430 -19.45 10.42 -9.07
CA VAL A 430 -20.57 11.33 -8.83
C VAL A 430 -21.77 10.57 -8.29
N GLY A 431 -22.19 10.93 -7.07
CA GLY A 431 -23.28 10.29 -6.33
C GLY A 431 -24.68 10.73 -6.75
N ALA A 432 -25.67 10.30 -5.98
CA ALA A 432 -27.09 10.46 -6.28
C ALA A 432 -27.57 11.93 -6.41
N ASP A 433 -26.94 12.86 -5.72
CA ASP A 433 -27.29 14.28 -5.75
C ASP A 433 -26.38 15.12 -6.65
N GLY A 434 -25.60 14.44 -7.51
CA GLY A 434 -24.63 15.08 -8.39
C GLY A 434 -23.38 15.58 -7.67
N VAL A 435 -23.18 15.19 -6.41
CA VAL A 435 -22.00 15.53 -5.62
C VAL A 435 -20.86 14.60 -5.99
N ASN A 436 -19.68 15.17 -6.25
CA ASN A 436 -18.47 14.41 -6.45
C ASN A 436 -17.95 13.86 -5.11
N LEU A 437 -17.44 12.64 -5.09
CA LEU A 437 -16.94 12.00 -3.87
C LEU A 437 -15.77 12.77 -3.24
N GLN A 438 -14.92 13.37 -4.06
CA GLN A 438 -13.82 14.20 -3.57
C GLN A 438 -14.35 15.46 -2.87
N ASP A 439 -15.38 16.10 -3.41
CA ASP A 439 -16.00 17.27 -2.80
C ASP A 439 -16.67 16.91 -1.48
N LYS A 440 -17.34 15.74 -1.41
CA LYS A 440 -17.88 15.22 -0.15
C LYS A 440 -16.79 15.05 0.92
N TYR A 441 -15.61 14.61 0.53
CA TYR A 441 -14.49 14.40 1.44
C TYR A 441 -13.64 15.66 1.67
N ALA A 442 -13.98 16.79 1.03
CA ALA A 442 -13.26 18.05 1.19
C ALA A 442 -13.16 18.50 2.66
N ASP A 443 -14.16 18.20 3.49
CA ASP A 443 -14.17 18.46 4.93
C ASP A 443 -13.77 17.26 5.81
N GLY A 444 -13.08 16.30 5.22
CA GLY A 444 -12.60 15.06 5.83
C GLY A 444 -13.39 13.84 5.40
N ILE A 445 -12.74 12.71 5.48
CA ILE A 445 -13.30 11.43 5.04
C ILE A 445 -14.49 11.04 5.91
N ARG A 446 -15.55 10.58 5.26
CA ARG A 446 -16.80 10.16 5.91
C ARG A 446 -17.26 8.86 5.29
N THR A 447 -17.21 7.79 6.07
CA THR A 447 -17.68 6.46 5.65
C THR A 447 -18.36 5.73 6.81
N LEU A 448 -19.06 4.66 6.49
CA LEU A 448 -19.36 3.60 7.44
C LEU A 448 -18.38 2.45 7.19
N LEU A 449 -17.58 2.10 8.21
CA LEU A 449 -16.60 1.00 8.19
C LEU A 449 -15.44 1.16 7.17
N GLY A 450 -15.24 2.35 6.59
CA GLY A 450 -14.30 2.52 5.48
C GLY A 450 -14.76 1.86 4.18
N ILE A 451 -16.05 1.52 4.06
CA ILE A 451 -16.63 0.78 2.95
C ILE A 451 -17.76 1.53 2.27
N HIS A 452 -18.70 2.09 3.02
CA HIS A 452 -19.90 2.77 2.49
C HIS A 452 -19.83 4.27 2.74
N THR A 453 -20.43 5.06 1.86
CA THR A 453 -20.52 6.52 2.03
C THR A 453 -21.91 7.03 1.61
N ALA A 454 -22.52 7.89 2.44
CA ALA A 454 -23.90 8.36 2.26
C ALA A 454 -24.04 9.22 0.98
N GLY A 455 -25.15 9.03 0.27
CA GLY A 455 -25.43 9.68 -1.00
C GLY A 455 -24.78 9.00 -2.21
N PHE A 456 -24.16 7.82 -2.02
CA PHE A 456 -23.57 7.00 -3.08
C PHE A 456 -24.13 5.58 -3.01
N PRO A 457 -25.38 5.39 -3.44
CA PRO A 457 -26.07 4.10 -3.34
C PRO A 457 -25.27 3.00 -4.04
N ASN A 458 -25.19 1.81 -3.43
CA ASN A 458 -24.53 0.64 -4.01
C ASN A 458 -23.03 0.82 -4.35
N LEU A 459 -22.39 1.87 -3.82
CA LEU A 459 -20.94 2.07 -3.93
C LEU A 459 -20.23 1.48 -2.72
N PHE A 460 -19.18 0.71 -2.99
CA PHE A 460 -18.30 0.16 -1.96
C PHE A 460 -16.85 0.58 -2.21
N ILE A 461 -16.15 0.96 -1.17
CA ILE A 461 -14.73 1.36 -1.20
C ILE A 461 -13.92 0.33 -0.43
N MET A 462 -12.84 -0.18 -1.02
CA MET A 462 -11.98 -1.18 -0.39
C MET A 462 -10.56 -0.66 -0.15
N GLY A 463 -9.96 -1.10 0.96
CA GLY A 463 -8.57 -0.77 1.29
C GLY A 463 -8.34 0.70 1.64
N GLY A 464 -9.41 1.46 1.81
CA GLY A 464 -9.39 2.90 2.03
C GLY A 464 -9.23 3.30 3.50
N TYR A 465 -9.44 4.59 3.74
CA TYR A 465 -9.40 5.18 5.06
C TYR A 465 -10.55 4.70 5.93
N GLN A 466 -10.43 4.93 7.25
CA GLN A 466 -11.41 4.57 8.27
C GLN A 466 -11.66 3.06 8.43
N ALA A 467 -10.96 2.22 7.67
CA ALA A 467 -10.87 0.78 7.95
C ALA A 467 -9.83 0.51 9.06
N SER A 468 -9.84 -0.70 9.63
CA SER A 468 -8.84 -1.06 10.62
C SER A 468 -7.52 -1.41 9.95
N PHE A 469 -6.46 -0.68 10.29
CA PHE A 469 -5.12 -1.04 9.83
C PHE A 469 -4.63 -2.28 10.58
N GLN A 470 -4.30 -3.32 9.83
CA GLN A 470 -3.76 -4.57 10.34
C GLN A 470 -2.32 -4.76 9.89
N PHE A 471 -1.62 -5.67 10.54
CA PHE A 471 -0.29 -6.09 10.11
C PHE A 471 -0.31 -6.74 8.71
N ASN A 472 -1.49 -7.20 8.26
CA ASN A 472 -1.69 -7.86 6.98
C ASN A 472 -2.85 -7.22 6.21
N LEU A 473 -2.55 -6.61 5.06
CA LEU A 473 -3.54 -5.94 4.23
C LEU A 473 -4.53 -6.92 3.61
N THR A 474 -4.08 -8.09 3.15
CA THR A 474 -4.96 -9.07 2.49
C THR A 474 -6.03 -9.63 3.44
N GLU A 475 -5.73 -9.73 4.73
CA GLU A 475 -6.70 -10.07 5.78
C GLU A 475 -7.84 -9.05 5.86
N MET A 476 -7.49 -7.76 5.87
CA MET A 476 -8.49 -6.69 5.88
C MET A 476 -9.34 -6.72 4.61
N LEU A 477 -8.71 -6.87 3.43
CA LEU A 477 -9.42 -6.93 2.15
C LEU A 477 -10.37 -8.13 2.07
N GLN A 478 -9.96 -9.27 2.57
CA GLN A 478 -10.83 -10.45 2.64
C GLN A 478 -12.06 -10.19 3.51
N THR A 479 -11.87 -9.60 4.70
CA THR A 479 -12.97 -9.27 5.60
C THR A 479 -13.92 -8.22 5.03
N GLN A 480 -13.38 -7.23 4.31
CA GLN A 480 -14.20 -6.26 3.58
C GLN A 480 -14.96 -6.94 2.44
N GLY A 481 -14.34 -7.84 1.70
CA GLY A 481 -14.98 -8.63 0.64
C GLY A 481 -16.12 -9.50 1.16
N ASP A 482 -15.92 -10.17 2.30
CA ASP A 482 -16.96 -10.96 2.97
C ASP A 482 -18.14 -10.07 3.42
N HIS A 483 -17.86 -8.84 3.89
CA HIS A 483 -18.89 -7.89 4.27
C HIS A 483 -19.68 -7.38 3.07
N ILE A 484 -19.00 -7.01 1.98
CA ILE A 484 -19.60 -6.51 0.75
C ILE A 484 -20.48 -7.59 0.10
N ALA A 485 -19.97 -8.81 -0.02
CA ALA A 485 -20.74 -9.94 -0.57
C ALA A 485 -22.01 -10.20 0.24
N ALA A 486 -21.93 -10.17 1.58
CA ALA A 486 -23.11 -10.33 2.44
C ALA A 486 -24.12 -9.17 2.31
N CYS A 487 -23.66 -7.94 2.07
CA CYS A 487 -24.55 -6.80 1.83
C CYS A 487 -25.27 -6.93 0.48
N ILE A 488 -24.56 -7.33 -0.57
CA ILE A 488 -25.14 -7.53 -1.91
C ILE A 488 -26.15 -8.68 -1.86
N ASP A 489 -25.80 -9.82 -1.24
CA ASP A 489 -26.69 -10.96 -1.07
C ASP A 489 -27.98 -10.55 -0.31
N TYR A 490 -27.85 -9.75 0.77
CA TYR A 490 -28.99 -9.25 1.50
C TYR A 490 -29.92 -8.39 0.64
N VAL A 491 -29.37 -7.49 -0.19
CA VAL A 491 -30.14 -6.63 -1.11
C VAL A 491 -30.93 -7.49 -2.10
N LEU A 492 -30.24 -8.44 -2.77
CA LEU A 492 -30.83 -9.28 -3.80
C LEU A 492 -31.87 -10.27 -3.21
N ALA A 493 -31.56 -10.90 -2.08
CA ALA A 493 -32.44 -11.87 -1.42
C ALA A 493 -33.75 -11.26 -0.84
N ASN A 494 -33.79 -9.95 -0.65
CA ASN A 494 -34.96 -9.24 -0.11
C ASN A 494 -35.66 -8.34 -1.14
N ASP A 495 -35.39 -8.53 -2.43
CA ASP A 495 -35.97 -7.75 -3.54
C ASP A 495 -35.74 -6.23 -3.43
N TYR A 496 -34.66 -5.83 -2.78
CA TYR A 496 -34.19 -4.45 -2.83
C TYR A 496 -33.35 -4.22 -4.11
N HIS A 497 -33.26 -2.97 -4.50
CA HIS A 497 -32.42 -2.55 -5.64
C HIS A 497 -31.28 -1.65 -5.19
N THR A 498 -31.50 -0.83 -4.17
CA THR A 498 -30.49 0.10 -3.67
C THR A 498 -30.22 -0.08 -2.18
N LEU A 499 -28.96 0.12 -1.83
CA LEU A 499 -28.43 0.18 -0.47
C LEU A 499 -27.60 1.46 -0.36
N ASP A 500 -28.09 2.45 0.39
CA ASP A 500 -27.34 3.69 0.67
C ASP A 500 -27.22 3.85 2.19
N VAL A 501 -26.01 4.09 2.69
CA VAL A 501 -25.82 4.25 4.13
C VAL A 501 -26.53 5.53 4.61
N CYS A 502 -27.23 5.46 5.75
CA CYS A 502 -27.83 6.65 6.32
C CYS A 502 -26.78 7.55 7.02
N ASP A 503 -27.04 8.85 7.04
CA ASP A 503 -26.12 9.85 7.62
C ASP A 503 -25.77 9.57 9.08
N GLU A 504 -26.73 9.05 9.87
CA GLU A 504 -26.53 8.72 11.28
C GLU A 504 -25.55 7.55 11.47
N ALA A 505 -25.58 6.55 10.59
CA ALA A 505 -24.66 5.41 10.65
C ALA A 505 -23.25 5.82 10.17
N GLU A 506 -23.17 6.65 9.13
CA GLU A 506 -21.91 7.24 8.68
C GLU A 506 -21.28 8.10 9.79
N GLU A 507 -22.04 9.01 10.39
CA GLU A 507 -21.57 9.87 11.48
C GLU A 507 -21.15 9.05 12.71
N TRP A 508 -21.93 8.03 13.07
CA TRP A 508 -21.55 7.14 14.17
C TRP A 508 -20.16 6.54 13.98
N TRP A 509 -19.84 6.10 12.76
CA TRP A 509 -18.52 5.52 12.47
C TRP A 509 -17.42 6.57 12.47
N VAL A 510 -17.66 7.74 11.89
CA VAL A 510 -16.73 8.88 11.94
C VAL A 510 -16.36 9.19 13.39
N GLN A 511 -17.34 9.25 14.29
CA GLN A 511 -17.07 9.47 15.71
C GLN A 511 -16.25 8.33 16.33
N LYS A 512 -16.50 7.07 15.96
CA LYS A 512 -15.68 5.93 16.40
C LYS A 512 -14.22 6.06 15.94
N VAL A 513 -13.97 6.49 14.73
CA VAL A 513 -12.61 6.75 14.24
C VAL A 513 -11.94 7.87 15.05
N ILE A 514 -12.66 8.98 15.30
CA ILE A 514 -12.16 10.11 16.09
C ILE A 514 -11.86 9.70 17.54
N GLU A 515 -12.75 8.93 18.18
CA GLU A 515 -12.58 8.44 19.56
C GLU A 515 -11.33 7.56 19.72
N HIS A 516 -11.09 6.69 18.73
CA HIS A 516 -9.97 5.73 18.75
C HIS A 516 -8.71 6.27 18.09
N ARG A 517 -8.77 7.44 17.48
CA ARG A 517 -7.55 8.14 17.06
C ARG A 517 -6.75 8.45 18.31
N GLY A 518 -5.76 7.62 18.60
CA GLY A 518 -4.88 7.85 19.73
C GLY A 518 -4.30 9.27 19.67
N LYS A 519 -4.02 9.86 20.82
CA LYS A 519 -3.13 11.03 20.90
C LYS A 519 -1.74 10.54 20.47
N THR A 520 -1.58 10.35 19.17
CA THR A 520 -0.29 9.99 18.59
C THR A 520 0.50 11.29 18.46
N SER A 521 1.29 11.61 19.49
CA SER A 521 2.48 12.44 19.32
C SER A 521 3.38 11.96 18.17
N ARG A 522 3.14 10.76 17.66
CA ARG A 522 3.94 10.16 16.58
C ARG A 522 3.87 10.91 15.26
N SER A 523 2.71 11.43 14.85
CA SER A 523 2.62 12.15 13.57
C SER A 523 3.37 13.48 13.60
N GLU A 524 3.38 14.15 14.74
CA GLU A 524 4.06 15.43 14.94
C GLU A 524 5.58 15.26 15.11
N GLU A 525 6.02 14.11 15.61
CA GLU A 525 7.45 13.79 15.79
C GLU A 525 8.10 13.10 14.59
N CYS A 526 7.31 12.72 13.58
CA CYS A 526 7.81 12.08 12.37
C CYS A 526 8.20 13.09 11.28
N THR A 527 9.24 12.76 10.51
CA THR A 527 9.51 13.46 9.25
C THR A 527 8.38 13.22 8.25
N PRO A 528 8.12 14.13 7.30
CA PRO A 528 7.14 13.94 6.25
C PRO A 528 7.28 12.59 5.53
N GLY A 529 6.18 11.93 5.30
CA GLY A 529 6.09 10.64 4.61
C GLY A 529 4.64 10.18 4.48
N TYR A 530 4.40 9.13 3.73
CA TYR A 530 3.04 8.68 3.43
C TYR A 530 2.22 8.21 4.67
N TYR A 531 2.86 7.90 5.80
CA TYR A 531 2.16 7.56 7.04
C TYR A 531 1.61 8.78 7.81
N ASN A 532 2.09 9.97 7.51
CA ASN A 532 1.65 11.21 8.14
C ASN A 532 1.27 12.29 7.11
N PHE A 533 0.72 11.87 5.97
CA PHE A 533 0.21 12.73 4.90
C PHE A 533 1.26 13.73 4.37
N GLU A 534 2.50 13.26 4.24
CA GLU A 534 3.67 14.06 3.86
C GLU A 534 3.87 15.30 4.76
N GLY A 535 3.42 15.22 6.02
CA GLY A 535 3.48 16.32 6.99
C GLY A 535 2.34 17.33 6.88
N ASN A 536 1.39 17.13 5.96
CA ASN A 536 0.21 17.99 5.83
C ASN A 536 -0.73 17.84 7.03
N GLU A 537 -1.47 18.88 7.34
CA GLU A 537 -2.46 18.87 8.40
C GLU A 537 -3.54 17.83 8.10
N GLN A 538 -3.81 16.96 9.08
CA GLN A 538 -4.84 15.92 8.98
C GLN A 538 -6.05 16.30 9.81
N ARG A 539 -7.23 16.10 9.27
CA ARG A 539 -8.45 16.14 10.06
C ARG A 539 -8.54 14.93 10.97
N ARG A 540 -9.28 15.05 12.07
CA ARG A 540 -9.34 14.00 13.10
C ARG A 540 -9.93 12.68 12.58
N GLN A 541 -10.75 12.73 11.53
CA GLN A 541 -11.37 11.59 10.88
C GLN A 541 -10.55 11.00 9.72
N ASP A 542 -9.50 11.70 9.24
CA ASP A 542 -8.68 11.24 8.13
C ASP A 542 -7.66 10.23 8.62
N GLY A 543 -8.04 9.01 8.75
CA GLY A 543 -7.13 7.97 9.22
C GLY A 543 -7.81 6.62 9.36
N ASN A 544 -7.05 5.67 9.89
CA ASN A 544 -7.55 4.34 10.13
C ASN A 544 -8.25 4.25 11.49
N TYR A 545 -9.20 3.32 11.60
CA TYR A 545 -9.80 2.95 12.87
C TYR A 545 -8.78 2.21 13.75
N ASN A 546 -8.41 2.80 14.88
CA ASN A 546 -7.38 2.28 15.78
C ASN A 546 -7.93 1.55 17.03
N GLY A 547 -9.22 1.22 17.06
CA GLY A 547 -9.84 0.42 18.12
C GLY A 547 -9.46 -1.06 18.10
N GLY A 548 -8.70 -1.49 17.10
CA GLY A 548 -8.29 -2.87 16.90
C GLY A 548 -9.19 -3.64 15.94
N PHE A 549 -8.61 -4.63 15.25
CA PHE A 549 -9.34 -5.33 14.18
C PHE A 549 -10.44 -6.26 14.69
N ARG A 550 -10.33 -6.82 15.90
CA ARG A 550 -11.43 -7.60 16.50
C ARG A 550 -12.68 -6.76 16.66
N GLN A 551 -12.56 -5.55 17.23
CA GLN A 551 -13.68 -4.63 17.35
C GLN A 551 -14.19 -4.19 15.97
N TYR A 552 -13.30 -4.02 15.00
CA TYR A 552 -13.70 -3.71 13.64
C TYR A 552 -14.57 -4.82 13.02
N PHE A 553 -14.20 -6.09 13.21
CA PHE A 553 -15.01 -7.24 12.76
C PHE A 553 -16.35 -7.34 13.50
N GLU A 554 -16.35 -7.10 14.79
CA GLU A 554 -17.58 -7.03 15.60
C GLU A 554 -18.50 -5.93 15.07
N HIS A 555 -17.97 -4.75 14.74
CA HIS A 555 -18.74 -3.66 14.13
C HIS A 555 -19.30 -4.03 12.75
N GLN A 556 -18.54 -4.71 11.89
CA GLN A 556 -19.05 -5.22 10.62
C GLN A 556 -20.23 -6.19 10.83
N GLY A 557 -20.13 -7.10 11.80
CA GLY A 557 -21.20 -8.00 12.18
C GLY A 557 -22.47 -7.24 12.63
N LEU A 558 -22.31 -6.30 13.56
CA LEU A 558 -23.41 -5.46 14.06
C LEU A 558 -24.09 -4.62 12.97
N VAL A 559 -23.33 -4.14 11.99
CA VAL A 559 -23.90 -3.39 10.86
C VAL A 559 -24.76 -4.32 9.99
N ARG A 560 -24.26 -5.54 9.69
CA ARG A 560 -25.03 -6.54 8.92
C ARG A 560 -26.29 -7.03 9.65
N GLU A 561 -26.24 -7.21 10.96
CA GLU A 561 -27.42 -7.59 11.77
C GLU A 561 -28.52 -6.52 11.75
N LYS A 562 -28.20 -5.26 11.45
CA LYS A 562 -29.09 -4.10 11.52
C LYS A 562 -29.17 -3.35 10.19
N MET A 563 -29.27 -4.07 9.08
CA MET A 563 -29.28 -3.48 7.73
C MET A 563 -30.31 -2.37 7.59
N GLN A 564 -31.57 -2.61 7.95
CA GLN A 564 -32.66 -1.62 7.85
C GLN A 564 -32.48 -0.38 8.73
N LYS A 565 -31.62 -0.46 9.75
CA LYS A 565 -31.29 0.70 10.61
C LYS A 565 -30.15 1.52 10.04
N ASN A 566 -29.18 0.87 9.41
CA ASN A 566 -27.94 1.50 8.98
C ASN A 566 -27.99 1.97 7.52
N PHE A 567 -28.98 1.47 6.75
CA PHE A 567 -29.09 1.75 5.33
C PHE A 567 -30.51 2.14 4.91
N ASN A 568 -30.59 3.08 4.00
CA ASN A 568 -31.77 3.40 3.23
C ASN A 568 -31.88 2.36 2.11
N LEU A 569 -32.81 1.42 2.25
CA LEU A 569 -33.06 0.34 1.30
C LEU A 569 -34.27 0.69 0.45
N ALA A 570 -34.20 0.52 -0.86
CA ALA A 570 -35.33 0.75 -1.76
C ALA A 570 -35.41 -0.33 -2.82
N SER A 571 -36.65 -0.75 -3.16
CA SER A 571 -36.91 -1.62 -4.30
C SER A 571 -36.81 -0.83 -5.61
N ARG A 572 -36.65 -1.51 -6.74
CA ARG A 572 -36.61 -0.85 -8.07
C ARG A 572 -37.89 -0.07 -8.27
N LYS A 573 -37.79 1.21 -8.64
CA LYS A 573 -38.95 2.01 -9.08
C LYS A 573 -39.44 1.47 -10.41
N ASN A 574 -40.71 1.07 -10.47
CA ASN A 574 -41.37 0.69 -11.71
C ASN A 574 -41.49 1.88 -12.67
#